data_c1173333d03ffc1a43ead80ca916147b
#
_entry.id   c1173333d03ffc1a43ead80ca916147b
#
_cell.length_a   1.000
_cell.length_b   1.000
_cell.length_c   1.000
_cell.angle_alpha   90.00
_cell.angle_beta   90.00
_cell.angle_gamma   90.00
#
_symmetry.space_group_name_H-M   'P 1'
#
loop_
_entity.id
_entity.type
_entity.pdbx_description
1 polymer ?
#
loop_
_entity_poly.entity_id
_entity_poly.type
_entity_poly.pdbx_seq_one_letter_code
_entity_poly.pdbx_strand_id
1 'polypeptide(L)'
;MSEAPRFFVGPEDAEINAGNYRRFFHHADEEEEEEEESPPERQIVVGICSMAKKSKSKPMKEILERISLFKYITVVVFEEDVILNEPVGDWPLCDCLISFHSKGFPLDKAVAYAKLRNPFVINDLNMQYHIQDRRDVYSILQAEGILLPRYAILNRDPNNPKECSLIEGEDHVEVNGEVFQKPFVEKPVSAEDHNVYIYYPTSAGGGSQRLFRKIGSRSSVYSPESSVRKTGSYIYEEFMPTDGTDVKVYTVGPDYAQAEARKSPALDGKVERDSEGKEVRYPVILNAREKLIAWKVCLAFKQTVCGFDLLRANGQSYVCDYYDDCAKILGNIVMRELAPQFHIPWSIPLEAEDIPIVPTTSGTM
;
A
#
# COMPACT_ATOMS: atom_id res chain seq x y z
N MET A 1 22.37 3.71 30.77
CA MET A 1 21.92 2.53 30.03
C MET A 1 20.43 2.61 30.07
N SER A 2 19.81 3.19 29.03
CA SER A 2 18.35 3.30 28.87
C SER A 2 17.91 2.20 27.90
N GLU A 3 17.08 1.31 28.41
CA GLU A 3 16.47 0.28 27.57
C GLU A 3 15.55 0.92 26.53
N ALA A 4 15.76 0.57 25.26
CA ALA A 4 14.88 0.95 24.17
C ALA A 4 13.57 0.14 24.27
N PRO A 5 12.41 0.73 24.00
CA PRO A 5 11.15 0.00 24.02
C PRO A 5 11.13 -1.06 22.91
N ARG A 6 10.91 -2.30 23.30
CA ARG A 6 10.73 -3.43 22.37
C ARG A 6 9.35 -3.32 21.73
N PHE A 7 9.30 -2.93 20.49
CA PHE A 7 8.11 -3.01 19.66
C PHE A 7 8.38 -3.96 18.48
N PHE A 8 8.20 -5.24 18.71
CA PHE A 8 7.80 -6.18 17.64
C PHE A 8 7.47 -7.52 18.29
N VAL A 9 6.22 -7.91 18.19
CA VAL A 9 5.79 -9.27 18.59
C VAL A 9 6.02 -10.15 17.37
N GLY A 10 7.05 -10.98 17.41
CA GLY A 10 7.24 -12.09 16.46
C GLY A 10 6.12 -13.13 16.62
N PRO A 11 6.05 -14.12 15.72
CA PRO A 11 5.02 -15.17 15.80
C PRO A 11 4.99 -15.91 17.16
N GLU A 12 6.14 -16.03 17.83
CA GLU A 12 6.23 -16.66 19.16
C GLU A 12 5.64 -15.78 20.27
N ASP A 13 5.79 -14.46 20.16
CA ASP A 13 5.21 -13.52 21.14
C ASP A 13 3.68 -13.44 21.02
N ALA A 14 3.13 -13.70 19.83
CA ALA A 14 1.68 -13.77 19.63
C ALA A 14 1.04 -14.98 20.33
N GLU A 15 1.74 -16.13 20.38
CA GLU A 15 1.26 -17.31 21.12
C GLU A 15 1.36 -17.12 22.64
N ILE A 16 2.40 -16.43 23.13
CA ILE A 16 2.55 -16.11 24.56
C ILE A 16 1.45 -15.14 25.01
N ASN A 17 1.10 -14.15 24.16
CA ASN A 17 0.00 -13.25 24.46
C ASN A 17 -1.37 -13.93 24.42
N ALA A 18 -1.61 -14.85 23.47
CA ALA A 18 -2.86 -15.61 23.43
C ALA A 18 -3.04 -16.52 24.69
N GLY A 19 -1.93 -17.07 25.20
CA GLY A 19 -1.94 -17.85 26.45
C GLY A 19 -2.20 -16.99 27.70
N ASN A 20 -1.69 -15.76 27.74
CA ASN A 20 -1.97 -14.84 28.84
C ASN A 20 -3.41 -14.30 28.82
N TYR A 21 -4.02 -14.11 27.66
CA TYR A 21 -5.42 -13.74 27.56
C TYR A 21 -6.36 -14.76 28.22
N ARG A 22 -6.10 -16.05 28.06
CA ARG A 22 -6.88 -17.11 28.76
C ARG A 22 -6.64 -17.14 30.25
N ARG A 23 -5.49 -16.69 30.79
CA ARG A 23 -5.20 -16.67 32.23
C ARG A 23 -5.84 -15.52 32.99
N PHE A 24 -6.09 -14.38 32.34
CA PHE A 24 -6.74 -13.23 32.98
C PHE A 24 -8.24 -13.43 33.21
N PHE A 25 -8.88 -14.38 32.47
CA PHE A 25 -10.30 -14.69 32.65
C PHE A 25 -10.60 -15.77 33.65
N HIS A 26 -9.59 -16.34 34.35
CA HIS A 26 -9.81 -17.48 35.26
C HIS A 26 -9.54 -17.20 36.77
N HIS A 27 -9.39 -15.96 37.19
CA HIS A 27 -9.27 -15.64 38.61
C HIS A 27 -10.11 -14.39 38.95
N ALA A 28 -11.40 -14.60 39.00
CA ALA A 28 -12.33 -13.84 39.81
C ALA A 28 -13.52 -14.78 40.06
N ASP A 29 -13.35 -15.66 41.05
CA ASP A 29 -14.49 -16.35 41.69
C ASP A 29 -15.19 -15.30 42.56
N GLU A 30 -15.98 -14.45 41.95
CA GLU A 30 -17.17 -13.83 42.54
C GLU A 30 -18.25 -14.02 41.48
N GLU A 31 -19.30 -14.76 41.86
CA GLU A 31 -20.51 -14.96 41.07
C GLU A 31 -21.22 -13.61 40.84
N GLU A 32 -20.68 -12.77 39.99
CA GLU A 32 -21.44 -11.79 39.26
C GLU A 32 -22.12 -12.55 38.12
N GLU A 33 -23.45 -12.71 38.20
CA GLU A 33 -24.28 -13.12 37.08
C GLU A 33 -23.91 -12.17 35.92
N GLU A 34 -23.02 -12.63 35.02
CA GLU A 34 -22.82 -11.96 33.71
C GLU A 34 -24.19 -11.98 33.06
N GLU A 35 -24.91 -10.84 33.12
CA GLU A 35 -26.02 -10.60 32.22
C GLU A 35 -25.45 -10.88 30.82
N GLU A 36 -25.80 -12.03 30.21
CA GLU A 36 -25.57 -12.30 28.81
C GLU A 36 -26.20 -11.15 28.03
N GLU A 37 -25.42 -10.09 27.74
CA GLU A 37 -25.86 -9.04 26.85
C GLU A 37 -26.30 -9.71 25.56
N SER A 38 -27.59 -9.70 25.31
CA SER A 38 -28.16 -10.19 24.06
C SER A 38 -27.37 -9.57 22.89
N PRO A 39 -26.99 -10.37 21.87
CA PRO A 39 -26.24 -9.85 20.73
C PRO A 39 -26.98 -8.63 20.17
N PRO A 40 -26.29 -7.57 19.78
CA PRO A 40 -26.91 -6.36 19.27
C PRO A 40 -27.85 -6.71 18.13
N GLU A 41 -29.03 -6.09 18.09
CA GLU A 41 -30.07 -6.33 17.08
C GLU A 41 -29.55 -6.17 15.65
N ARG A 42 -28.47 -5.37 15.45
CA ARG A 42 -27.83 -5.14 14.17
C ARG A 42 -26.32 -5.09 14.31
N GLN A 43 -25.65 -5.85 13.46
CA GLN A 43 -24.19 -5.79 13.27
C GLN A 43 -23.84 -4.97 12.03
N ILE A 44 -22.66 -4.36 12.03
CA ILE A 44 -22.07 -3.71 10.86
C ILE A 44 -21.48 -4.79 9.96
N VAL A 45 -22.00 -4.93 8.76
CA VAL A 45 -21.50 -5.90 7.77
C VAL A 45 -20.37 -5.26 6.95
N VAL A 46 -19.16 -5.81 7.08
CA VAL A 46 -17.98 -5.41 6.30
C VAL A 46 -17.79 -6.37 5.14
N GLY A 47 -18.02 -5.88 3.93
CA GLY A 47 -17.85 -6.62 2.68
C GLY A 47 -16.42 -6.51 2.15
N ILE A 48 -15.80 -7.64 1.83
CA ILE A 48 -14.48 -7.72 1.19
C ILE A 48 -14.67 -8.09 -0.27
N CYS A 49 -14.43 -7.13 -1.17
CA CYS A 49 -14.61 -7.28 -2.60
C CYS A 49 -13.25 -7.23 -3.31
N SER A 50 -12.65 -8.37 -3.56
CA SER A 50 -11.37 -8.52 -4.26
C SER A 50 -11.20 -9.93 -4.82
N MET A 51 -10.28 -10.11 -5.77
CA MET A 51 -9.96 -11.42 -6.32
C MET A 51 -9.47 -12.38 -5.23
N ALA A 52 -9.77 -13.67 -5.37
CA ALA A 52 -9.47 -14.72 -4.38
C ALA A 52 -7.99 -14.75 -3.96
N LYS A 53 -7.08 -14.43 -4.89
CA LYS A 53 -5.65 -14.30 -4.58
C LYS A 53 -5.35 -13.25 -3.51
N LYS A 54 -6.20 -12.23 -3.37
CA LYS A 54 -6.08 -11.17 -2.35
C LYS A 54 -6.90 -11.53 -1.12
N SER A 55 -8.20 -11.82 -1.27
CA SER A 55 -9.10 -12.10 -0.15
C SER A 55 -8.71 -13.35 0.65
N LYS A 56 -8.13 -14.38 -0.01
CA LYS A 56 -7.66 -15.61 0.64
C LYS A 56 -6.15 -15.61 0.95
N SER A 57 -5.47 -14.48 0.82
CA SER A 57 -4.06 -14.36 1.17
C SER A 57 -3.84 -14.44 2.68
N LYS A 58 -2.65 -14.93 3.11
CA LYS A 58 -2.33 -15.03 4.54
C LYS A 58 -2.46 -13.67 5.27
N PRO A 59 -1.91 -12.54 4.76
CA PRO A 59 -2.10 -11.24 5.40
C PRO A 59 -3.58 -10.85 5.52
N MET A 60 -4.38 -11.06 4.46
CA MET A 60 -5.81 -10.73 4.51
C MET A 60 -6.53 -11.56 5.56
N LYS A 61 -6.24 -12.87 5.66
CA LYS A 61 -6.82 -13.74 6.67
C LYS A 61 -6.55 -13.22 8.09
N GLU A 62 -5.31 -12.84 8.39
CA GLU A 62 -4.93 -12.24 9.68
C GLU A 62 -5.68 -10.92 9.94
N ILE A 63 -5.89 -10.10 8.90
CA ILE A 63 -6.69 -8.88 8.97
C ILE A 63 -8.14 -9.20 9.34
N LEU A 64 -8.76 -10.11 8.62
CA LEU A 64 -10.17 -10.45 8.81
C LEU A 64 -10.41 -11.09 10.17
N GLU A 65 -9.52 -11.96 10.63
CA GLU A 65 -9.56 -12.57 11.96
C GLU A 65 -9.57 -11.49 13.07
N ARG A 66 -8.72 -10.45 12.93
CA ARG A 66 -8.66 -9.33 13.90
C ARG A 66 -9.88 -8.40 13.84
N ILE A 67 -10.40 -8.12 12.64
CA ILE A 67 -11.63 -7.33 12.48
C ILE A 67 -12.82 -8.08 13.09
N SER A 68 -12.87 -9.40 12.95
CA SER A 68 -13.93 -10.24 13.51
C SER A 68 -13.92 -10.31 15.05
N LEU A 69 -12.86 -9.81 15.73
CA LEU A 69 -12.86 -9.66 17.19
C LEU A 69 -13.74 -8.50 17.69
N PHE A 70 -14.15 -7.58 16.80
CA PHE A 70 -15.08 -6.53 17.17
C PHE A 70 -16.50 -7.11 17.27
N LYS A 71 -17.08 -7.07 18.47
CA LYS A 71 -18.41 -7.63 18.80
C LYS A 71 -19.51 -7.22 17.80
N TYR A 72 -19.41 -6.03 17.24
CA TYR A 72 -20.44 -5.45 16.37
C TYR A 72 -20.12 -5.52 14.87
N ILE A 73 -19.06 -6.26 14.48
CA ILE A 73 -18.66 -6.39 13.09
C ILE A 73 -18.85 -7.84 12.62
N THR A 74 -19.52 -7.98 11.48
CA THR A 74 -19.59 -9.23 10.72
C THR A 74 -18.87 -9.03 9.39
N VAL A 75 -17.98 -9.96 9.02
CA VAL A 75 -17.22 -9.90 7.77
C VAL A 75 -17.85 -10.83 6.75
N VAL A 76 -18.08 -10.31 5.53
CA VAL A 76 -18.55 -11.06 4.38
C VAL A 76 -17.55 -10.93 3.24
N VAL A 77 -16.94 -12.05 2.83
CA VAL A 77 -16.03 -12.09 1.69
C VAL A 77 -16.85 -12.40 0.44
N PHE A 78 -16.79 -11.52 -0.56
CA PHE A 78 -17.44 -11.75 -1.85
C PHE A 78 -16.67 -12.84 -2.60
N GLU A 79 -17.34 -13.90 -2.99
CA GLU A 79 -16.71 -14.97 -3.77
C GLU A 79 -16.33 -14.47 -5.16
N GLU A 80 -15.19 -14.93 -5.67
CA GLU A 80 -14.65 -14.48 -6.97
C GLU A 80 -15.62 -14.77 -8.12
N ASP A 81 -16.28 -15.92 -8.10
CA ASP A 81 -17.27 -16.28 -9.11
C ASP A 81 -18.48 -15.33 -9.13
N VAL A 82 -18.91 -14.86 -7.94
CA VAL A 82 -19.98 -13.86 -7.82
C VAL A 82 -19.52 -12.52 -8.37
N ILE A 83 -18.31 -12.08 -8.00
CA ILE A 83 -17.73 -10.81 -8.48
C ILE A 83 -17.62 -10.80 -10.01
N LEU A 84 -17.17 -11.90 -10.60
CA LEU A 84 -16.93 -11.98 -12.04
C LEU A 84 -18.22 -12.17 -12.84
N ASN A 85 -19.09 -13.07 -12.42
CA ASN A 85 -20.16 -13.61 -13.25
C ASN A 85 -21.55 -13.06 -12.92
N GLU A 86 -21.82 -12.73 -11.63
CA GLU A 86 -23.15 -12.27 -11.25
C GLU A 86 -23.38 -10.77 -11.50
N PRO A 87 -24.62 -10.35 -11.76
CA PRO A 87 -25.01 -8.95 -11.76
C PRO A 87 -24.74 -8.30 -10.39
N VAL A 88 -24.37 -7.03 -10.36
CA VAL A 88 -24.06 -6.30 -9.11
C VAL A 88 -25.24 -6.22 -8.13
N GLY A 89 -26.46 -6.38 -8.63
CA GLY A 89 -27.68 -6.43 -7.82
C GLY A 89 -27.76 -7.68 -6.94
N ASP A 90 -27.08 -8.77 -7.34
CA ASP A 90 -27.09 -10.06 -6.67
C ASP A 90 -25.86 -10.27 -5.77
N TRP A 91 -24.94 -9.30 -5.72
CA TRP A 91 -23.81 -9.34 -4.82
C TRP A 91 -24.24 -9.22 -3.36
N PRO A 92 -23.47 -9.81 -2.41
CA PRO A 92 -23.77 -9.71 -1.00
C PRO A 92 -23.94 -8.27 -0.54
N LEU A 93 -24.85 -8.03 0.42
CA LEU A 93 -25.07 -6.72 1.00
C LEU A 93 -24.00 -6.44 2.08
N CYS A 94 -23.55 -5.19 2.14
CA CYS A 94 -22.66 -4.73 3.21
C CYS A 94 -22.91 -3.26 3.55
N ASP A 95 -22.59 -2.89 4.78
CA ASP A 95 -22.64 -1.51 5.27
C ASP A 95 -21.32 -0.78 4.98
N CYS A 96 -20.20 -1.53 4.97
CA CYS A 96 -18.86 -1.06 4.64
C CYS A 96 -18.26 -1.94 3.55
N LEU A 97 -17.68 -1.32 2.53
CA LEU A 97 -16.99 -2.02 1.45
C LEU A 97 -15.48 -1.77 1.51
N ILE A 98 -14.73 -2.85 1.58
CA ILE A 98 -13.28 -2.86 1.42
C ILE A 98 -12.97 -3.55 0.09
N SER A 99 -12.42 -2.79 -0.86
CA SER A 99 -12.14 -3.29 -2.19
C SER A 99 -10.72 -2.97 -2.62
N PHE A 100 -10.05 -3.97 -3.20
CA PHE A 100 -8.68 -3.85 -3.70
C PHE A 100 -8.61 -4.28 -5.15
N HIS A 101 -8.12 -3.40 -6.01
CA HIS A 101 -7.86 -3.73 -7.40
C HIS A 101 -6.70 -4.73 -7.52
N SER A 102 -6.82 -5.65 -8.45
CA SER A 102 -5.75 -6.50 -8.95
C SER A 102 -6.08 -6.98 -10.35
N LYS A 103 -5.10 -7.50 -11.08
CA LYS A 103 -5.31 -7.99 -12.45
C LYS A 103 -6.50 -8.93 -12.56
N GLY A 104 -7.45 -8.57 -13.43
CA GLY A 104 -8.69 -9.31 -13.66
C GLY A 104 -9.86 -8.92 -12.76
N PHE A 105 -9.66 -8.02 -11.80
CA PHE A 105 -10.75 -7.50 -10.97
C PHE A 105 -11.64 -6.54 -11.76
N PRO A 106 -12.98 -6.75 -11.78
CA PRO A 106 -13.90 -5.91 -12.52
C PRO A 106 -14.21 -4.63 -11.72
N LEU A 107 -13.31 -3.66 -11.77
CA LEU A 107 -13.43 -2.41 -11.00
C LEU A 107 -14.69 -1.62 -11.38
N ASP A 108 -15.11 -1.64 -12.63
CA ASP A 108 -16.35 -1.05 -13.11
C ASP A 108 -17.61 -1.63 -12.43
N LYS A 109 -17.66 -2.95 -12.20
CA LYS A 109 -18.72 -3.59 -11.42
C LYS A 109 -18.69 -3.16 -9.96
N ALA A 110 -17.50 -3.06 -9.34
CA ALA A 110 -17.37 -2.59 -7.97
C ALA A 110 -17.86 -1.15 -7.81
N VAL A 111 -17.53 -0.26 -8.76
CA VAL A 111 -18.05 1.11 -8.82
C VAL A 111 -19.58 1.11 -8.98
N ALA A 112 -20.12 0.27 -9.86
CA ALA A 112 -21.56 0.14 -10.05
C ALA A 112 -22.26 -0.37 -8.78
N TYR A 113 -21.68 -1.35 -8.09
CA TYR A 113 -22.17 -1.84 -6.80
C TYR A 113 -22.19 -0.74 -5.74
N ALA A 114 -21.09 0.02 -5.59
CA ALA A 114 -21.02 1.12 -4.64
C ALA A 114 -22.07 2.21 -4.92
N LYS A 115 -22.35 2.51 -6.20
CA LYS A 115 -23.44 3.44 -6.59
C LYS A 115 -24.81 2.87 -6.27
N LEU A 116 -25.01 1.58 -6.46
CA LEU A 116 -26.33 0.93 -6.25
C LEU A 116 -26.66 0.79 -4.76
N ARG A 117 -25.67 0.39 -3.93
CA ARG A 117 -25.87 0.03 -2.52
C ARG A 117 -25.46 1.12 -1.52
N ASN A 118 -24.65 2.07 -1.97
CA ASN A 118 -24.14 3.20 -1.18
C ASN A 118 -23.52 2.79 0.17
N PRO A 119 -22.64 1.76 0.22
CA PRO A 119 -21.92 1.41 1.44
C PRO A 119 -20.89 2.50 1.79
N PHE A 120 -20.43 2.52 3.04
CA PHE A 120 -19.22 3.26 3.38
C PHE A 120 -18.01 2.59 2.71
N VAL A 121 -17.30 3.31 1.84
CA VAL A 121 -16.18 2.76 1.07
C VAL A 121 -14.86 3.17 1.69
N ILE A 122 -14.06 2.20 2.11
CA ILE A 122 -12.76 2.45 2.77
C ILE A 122 -11.73 3.04 1.81
N ASN A 123 -11.61 2.47 0.61
CA ASN A 123 -10.70 2.95 -0.42
C ASN A 123 -11.51 3.40 -1.63
N ASP A 124 -11.39 4.66 -2.02
CA ASP A 124 -12.15 5.22 -3.15
C ASP A 124 -11.91 4.42 -4.43
N LEU A 125 -13.00 3.87 -5.00
CA LEU A 125 -12.93 2.99 -6.16
C LEU A 125 -12.55 3.74 -7.44
N ASN A 126 -12.95 5.01 -7.59
CA ASN A 126 -12.63 5.77 -8.79
C ASN A 126 -11.15 6.14 -8.83
N MET A 127 -10.55 6.41 -7.68
CA MET A 127 -9.11 6.66 -7.60
C MET A 127 -8.28 5.41 -7.96
N GLN A 128 -8.84 4.21 -7.84
CA GLN A 128 -8.14 2.99 -8.25
C GLN A 128 -7.89 2.91 -9.77
N TYR A 129 -8.64 3.63 -10.60
CA TYR A 129 -8.29 3.77 -12.03
C TYR A 129 -7.01 4.58 -12.22
N HIS A 130 -6.86 5.70 -11.50
CA HIS A 130 -5.69 6.56 -11.59
C HIS A 130 -4.42 5.87 -11.06
N ILE A 131 -4.55 5.03 -10.03
CA ILE A 131 -3.41 4.30 -9.46
C ILE A 131 -2.82 3.27 -10.46
N GLN A 132 -3.58 2.83 -11.45
CA GLN A 132 -3.10 1.90 -12.47
C GLN A 132 -2.22 2.54 -13.53
N ASP A 133 -2.18 3.88 -13.62
CA ASP A 133 -1.36 4.64 -14.56
C ASP A 133 -0.33 5.49 -13.81
N ARG A 134 0.95 5.21 -13.98
CA ARG A 134 2.01 5.97 -13.33
C ARG A 134 2.03 7.45 -13.71
N ARG A 135 1.52 7.82 -14.88
CA ARG A 135 1.40 9.23 -15.30
C ARG A 135 0.45 9.99 -14.38
N ASP A 136 -0.71 9.39 -14.10
CA ASP A 136 -1.70 9.95 -13.19
C ASP A 136 -1.15 10.01 -11.76
N VAL A 137 -0.50 8.93 -11.31
CA VAL A 137 0.14 8.88 -9.99
C VAL A 137 1.16 10.01 -9.82
N TYR A 138 2.06 10.21 -10.78
CA TYR A 138 3.07 11.26 -10.72
C TYR A 138 2.44 12.66 -10.76
N SER A 139 1.43 12.87 -11.60
CA SER A 139 0.69 14.12 -11.67
C SER A 139 0.02 14.48 -10.35
N ILE A 140 -0.65 13.52 -9.72
CA ILE A 140 -1.32 13.70 -8.41
C ILE A 140 -0.29 14.02 -7.32
N LEU A 141 0.81 13.26 -7.23
CA LEU A 141 1.86 13.50 -6.25
C LEU A 141 2.51 14.87 -6.42
N GLN A 142 2.76 15.29 -7.67
CA GLN A 142 3.32 16.59 -8.00
C GLN A 142 2.38 17.74 -7.64
N ALA A 143 1.07 17.59 -7.88
CA ALA A 143 0.06 18.57 -7.51
C ALA A 143 -0.01 18.80 -5.99
N GLU A 144 0.27 17.77 -5.20
CA GLU A 144 0.35 17.83 -3.73
C GLU A 144 1.70 18.38 -3.22
N GLY A 145 2.62 18.72 -4.12
CA GLY A 145 3.96 19.20 -3.75
C GLY A 145 4.82 18.12 -3.09
N ILE A 146 4.57 16.85 -3.40
CA ILE A 146 5.38 15.72 -2.96
C ILE A 146 6.58 15.61 -3.89
N LEU A 147 7.77 15.43 -3.31
CA LEU A 147 8.99 15.29 -4.09
C LEU A 147 9.01 13.97 -4.87
N LEU A 148 9.29 14.08 -6.14
CA LEU A 148 9.53 13.00 -7.08
C LEU A 148 10.95 13.14 -7.66
N PRO A 149 11.59 12.04 -8.09
CA PRO A 149 12.74 12.17 -8.99
C PRO A 149 12.36 13.02 -10.18
N ARG A 150 13.30 13.80 -10.76
CA ARG A 150 13.06 14.51 -12.03
C ARG A 150 12.66 13.48 -13.08
N TYR A 151 11.60 13.74 -13.83
CA TYR A 151 11.07 12.79 -14.80
C TYR A 151 10.54 13.44 -16.08
N ALA A 152 10.44 12.67 -17.14
CA ALA A 152 9.71 12.99 -18.36
C ALA A 152 8.90 11.78 -18.84
N ILE A 153 7.78 12.05 -19.48
CA ILE A 153 6.88 11.02 -20.01
C ILE A 153 7.09 10.92 -21.52
N LEU A 154 7.42 9.72 -21.99
CA LEU A 154 7.41 9.36 -23.40
C LEU A 154 6.09 8.68 -23.71
N ASN A 155 5.17 9.40 -24.33
CA ASN A 155 3.86 8.89 -24.66
C ASN A 155 3.80 8.52 -26.16
N ARG A 156 3.91 7.25 -26.47
CA ARG A 156 3.80 6.72 -27.84
C ARG A 156 2.33 6.48 -28.19
N ASP A 157 1.52 7.54 -28.14
CA ASP A 157 0.16 7.53 -28.62
C ASP A 157 0.14 8.01 -30.08
N PRO A 158 -0.35 7.19 -31.03
CA PRO A 158 -0.48 7.61 -32.42
C PRO A 158 -1.31 8.87 -32.63
N ASN A 159 -2.23 9.16 -31.70
CA ASN A 159 -3.09 10.34 -31.75
C ASN A 159 -2.42 11.61 -31.19
N ASN A 160 -1.30 11.49 -30.46
CA ASN A 160 -0.54 12.61 -29.92
C ASN A 160 0.97 12.47 -30.17
N PRO A 161 1.44 12.65 -31.41
CA PRO A 161 2.85 12.45 -31.75
C PRO A 161 3.79 13.50 -31.14
N LYS A 162 3.29 14.61 -30.59
CA LYS A 162 4.12 15.68 -30.00
C LYS A 162 4.81 15.25 -28.70
N GLU A 163 4.31 14.25 -28.01
CA GLU A 163 4.86 13.73 -26.75
C GLU A 163 5.73 12.48 -26.96
N CYS A 164 6.24 12.27 -28.16
CA CYS A 164 6.93 11.05 -28.55
C CYS A 164 8.35 11.30 -29.10
N SER A 165 9.02 12.36 -28.66
CA SER A 165 10.41 12.62 -29.06
C SER A 165 11.37 11.86 -28.14
N LEU A 166 12.17 10.96 -28.70
CA LEU A 166 13.21 10.23 -27.99
C LEU A 166 14.48 10.26 -28.82
N ILE A 167 15.54 10.85 -28.26
CA ILE A 167 16.90 10.81 -28.82
C ILE A 167 17.77 10.02 -27.85
N GLU A 168 18.41 8.97 -28.35
CA GLU A 168 19.28 8.12 -27.56
C GLU A 168 20.73 8.41 -27.92
N GLY A 169 21.51 8.88 -26.95
CA GLY A 169 22.95 9.02 -27.02
C GLY A 169 23.66 7.84 -26.30
N GLU A 170 24.99 7.87 -26.30
CA GLU A 170 25.79 6.82 -25.67
C GLU A 170 25.49 6.71 -24.16
N ASP A 171 25.58 7.82 -23.44
CA ASP A 171 25.40 7.86 -21.97
C ASP A 171 24.21 8.76 -21.53
N HIS A 172 23.26 9.03 -22.42
CA HIS A 172 22.06 9.79 -22.06
C HIS A 172 20.88 9.43 -22.97
N VAL A 173 19.70 9.85 -22.54
CA VAL A 173 18.52 9.97 -23.40
C VAL A 173 17.97 11.40 -23.29
N GLU A 174 17.41 11.90 -24.39
CA GLU A 174 16.58 13.11 -24.39
C GLU A 174 15.15 12.71 -24.68
N VAL A 175 14.25 13.05 -23.78
CA VAL A 175 12.82 12.73 -23.86
C VAL A 175 12.03 14.04 -23.89
N ASN A 176 11.42 14.35 -25.02
CA ASN A 176 10.66 15.58 -25.23
C ASN A 176 11.43 16.86 -24.84
N GLY A 177 12.74 16.88 -25.09
CA GLY A 177 13.63 17.99 -24.76
C GLY A 177 14.29 17.93 -23.37
N GLU A 178 13.90 16.97 -22.52
CA GLU A 178 14.50 16.76 -21.21
C GLU A 178 15.61 15.70 -21.28
N VAL A 179 16.81 16.05 -20.83
CA VAL A 179 17.98 15.15 -20.88
C VAL A 179 18.18 14.40 -19.57
N PHE A 180 18.31 13.09 -19.66
CA PHE A 180 18.62 12.20 -18.56
C PHE A 180 19.94 11.51 -18.81
N GLN A 181 20.95 11.83 -17.98
CA GLN A 181 22.24 11.14 -18.00
C GLN A 181 22.12 9.77 -17.34
N LYS A 182 22.86 8.78 -17.85
CA LYS A 182 22.98 7.49 -17.18
C LYS A 182 23.78 7.63 -15.86
N PRO A 183 23.39 6.98 -14.75
CA PRO A 183 22.25 6.06 -14.68
C PRO A 183 20.90 6.81 -14.63
N PHE A 184 19.94 6.32 -15.39
CA PHE A 184 18.54 6.73 -15.33
C PHE A 184 17.61 5.51 -15.26
N VAL A 185 16.34 5.74 -14.92
CA VAL A 185 15.32 4.70 -14.78
C VAL A 185 14.25 4.86 -15.85
N GLU A 186 13.85 3.75 -16.47
CA GLU A 186 12.75 3.66 -17.43
C GLU A 186 11.65 2.79 -16.83
N LYS A 187 10.45 3.35 -16.62
CA LYS A 187 9.29 2.66 -16.04
C LYS A 187 8.14 2.60 -17.04
N PRO A 188 7.47 1.45 -17.22
CA PRO A 188 6.22 1.40 -17.99
C PRO A 188 5.17 2.34 -17.39
N VAL A 189 4.35 2.95 -18.22
CA VAL A 189 3.24 3.80 -17.74
C VAL A 189 2.20 3.00 -16.97
N SER A 190 1.97 1.74 -17.32
CA SER A 190 1.10 0.84 -16.55
C SER A 190 1.77 0.46 -15.22
N ALA A 191 1.11 0.75 -14.10
CA ALA A 191 1.59 0.38 -12.77
C ALA A 191 1.56 -1.15 -12.53
N GLU A 192 0.78 -1.90 -13.31
CA GLU A 192 0.77 -3.36 -13.25
C GLU A 192 2.02 -4.00 -13.88
N ASP A 193 2.72 -3.29 -14.77
CA ASP A 193 3.97 -3.75 -15.36
C ASP A 193 5.15 -3.36 -14.47
N HIS A 194 5.73 -4.36 -13.81
CA HIS A 194 6.87 -4.21 -12.91
C HIS A 194 8.24 -4.32 -13.61
N ASN A 195 8.28 -4.35 -14.94
CA ASN A 195 9.51 -4.38 -15.69
C ASN A 195 10.15 -3.00 -15.79
N VAL A 196 10.80 -2.58 -14.73
CA VAL A 196 11.52 -1.30 -14.62
C VAL A 196 12.98 -1.53 -15.00
N TYR A 197 13.58 -0.62 -15.78
CA TYR A 197 14.97 -0.74 -16.22
C TYR A 197 15.79 0.43 -15.68
N ILE A 198 16.99 0.09 -15.18
CA ILE A 198 18.03 1.06 -14.84
C ILE A 198 19.13 0.89 -15.90
N TYR A 199 19.47 1.96 -16.61
CA TYR A 199 20.53 1.98 -17.62
C TYR A 199 21.80 2.61 -17.05
N TYR A 200 22.92 1.94 -17.19
CA TYR A 200 24.21 2.36 -16.63
C TYR A 200 25.11 3.02 -17.65
N PRO A 201 25.95 4.00 -17.24
CA PRO A 201 26.90 4.66 -18.15
C PRO A 201 28.02 3.72 -18.57
N THR A 202 28.63 4.02 -19.72
CA THR A 202 29.77 3.30 -20.26
C THR A 202 30.93 3.18 -19.26
N SER A 203 31.16 4.28 -18.49
CA SER A 203 32.17 4.33 -17.42
C SER A 203 31.95 3.31 -16.28
N ALA A 204 30.72 2.85 -16.10
CA ALA A 204 30.35 1.81 -15.11
C ALA A 204 30.17 0.42 -15.77
N GLY A 205 30.61 0.24 -17.01
CA GLY A 205 30.51 -0.99 -17.77
C GLY A 205 29.28 -1.08 -18.67
N GLY A 206 28.43 -0.05 -18.70
CA GLY A 206 27.24 0.02 -19.54
C GLY A 206 26.17 -1.00 -19.16
N GLY A 207 25.28 -1.30 -20.11
CA GLY A 207 24.19 -2.25 -19.91
C GLY A 207 23.01 -1.71 -19.13
N SER A 208 22.14 -2.63 -18.73
CA SER A 208 20.93 -2.30 -17.97
C SER A 208 20.63 -3.34 -16.92
N GLN A 209 19.92 -2.95 -15.89
CA GLN A 209 19.37 -3.85 -14.88
C GLN A 209 17.85 -3.80 -14.94
N ARG A 210 17.24 -4.93 -15.28
CA ARG A 210 15.79 -5.08 -15.27
C ARG A 210 15.33 -5.53 -13.89
N LEU A 211 14.53 -4.67 -13.25
CA LEU A 211 13.82 -4.99 -12.03
C LEU A 211 12.50 -5.64 -12.41
N PHE A 212 12.03 -6.56 -11.57
CA PHE A 212 10.75 -7.24 -11.76
C PHE A 212 10.15 -7.68 -10.42
N ARG A 213 8.87 -8.03 -10.46
CA ARG A 213 8.21 -8.60 -9.29
C ARG A 213 8.94 -9.86 -8.85
N LYS A 214 9.32 -9.91 -7.59
CA LYS A 214 10.14 -10.97 -6.99
C LYS A 214 9.72 -12.39 -7.43
N ILE A 215 10.67 -13.13 -7.99
CA ILE A 215 10.52 -14.53 -8.40
C ILE A 215 11.61 -15.35 -7.68
N GLY A 216 11.18 -16.23 -6.76
CA GLY A 216 12.11 -16.97 -5.91
C GLY A 216 13.02 -16.02 -5.11
N SER A 217 14.33 -16.15 -5.25
CA SER A 217 15.31 -15.32 -4.57
C SER A 217 15.84 -14.15 -5.42
N ARG A 218 15.13 -13.78 -6.49
CA ARG A 218 15.53 -12.74 -7.41
C ARG A 218 14.48 -11.68 -7.58
N SER A 219 14.91 -10.41 -7.67
CA SER A 219 14.09 -9.22 -7.94
C SER A 219 14.64 -8.37 -9.08
N SER A 220 15.84 -8.65 -9.56
CA SER A 220 16.40 -8.03 -10.77
C SER A 220 17.43 -8.93 -11.46
N VAL A 221 17.75 -8.56 -12.70
CA VAL A 221 18.77 -9.21 -13.53
C VAL A 221 19.49 -8.18 -14.38
N TYR A 222 20.82 -8.28 -14.45
CA TYR A 222 21.65 -7.47 -15.33
C TYR A 222 21.64 -8.02 -16.77
N SER A 223 21.70 -7.11 -17.75
CA SER A 223 21.88 -7.37 -19.17
C SER A 223 22.92 -6.41 -19.74
N PRO A 224 23.78 -6.85 -20.68
CA PRO A 224 24.70 -5.95 -21.39
C PRO A 224 23.98 -5.00 -22.36
N GLU A 225 22.68 -5.17 -22.59
CA GLU A 225 21.87 -4.29 -23.43
C GLU A 225 21.77 -2.89 -22.84
N SER A 226 22.27 -1.90 -23.56
CA SER A 226 22.31 -0.50 -23.15
C SER A 226 21.23 0.37 -23.83
N SER A 227 20.54 -0.18 -24.85
CA SER A 227 19.54 0.54 -25.62
C SER A 227 18.19 0.51 -24.94
N VAL A 228 17.52 1.67 -24.91
CA VAL A 228 16.18 1.80 -24.34
C VAL A 228 15.13 1.10 -25.21
N ARG A 229 14.00 0.77 -24.61
CA ARG A 229 12.88 0.10 -25.30
C ARG A 229 12.29 0.96 -26.40
N LYS A 230 12.05 0.38 -27.57
CA LYS A 230 11.60 1.09 -28.78
C LYS A 230 10.06 1.12 -28.93
N THR A 231 9.34 0.30 -28.17
CA THR A 231 7.87 0.19 -28.23
C THR A 231 7.26 0.40 -26.85
N GLY A 232 6.01 0.87 -26.78
CA GLY A 232 5.32 1.19 -25.53
C GLY A 232 5.60 2.59 -25.03
N SER A 233 4.86 3.05 -24.04
CA SER A 233 5.01 4.35 -23.37
C SER A 233 5.68 4.19 -22.02
N TYR A 234 6.55 5.12 -21.66
CA TYR A 234 7.41 5.03 -20.48
C TYR A 234 7.56 6.36 -19.78
N ILE A 235 7.83 6.29 -18.48
CA ILE A 235 8.39 7.39 -17.69
C ILE A 235 9.89 7.17 -17.60
N TYR A 236 10.66 8.18 -17.97
CA TYR A 236 12.10 8.27 -17.75
C TYR A 236 12.34 9.14 -16.54
N GLU A 237 13.15 8.69 -15.61
CA GLU A 237 13.44 9.45 -14.39
C GLU A 237 14.91 9.37 -14.00
N GLU A 238 15.34 10.39 -13.28
CA GLU A 238 16.66 10.43 -12.69
C GLU A 238 16.85 9.28 -11.69
N PHE A 239 17.98 8.60 -11.76
CA PHE A 239 18.33 7.57 -10.78
C PHE A 239 18.70 8.20 -9.44
N MET A 240 18.01 7.81 -8.38
CA MET A 240 18.24 8.30 -7.04
C MET A 240 19.28 7.41 -6.32
N PRO A 241 20.46 7.95 -5.95
CA PRO A 241 21.51 7.19 -5.26
C PRO A 241 21.14 7.02 -3.78
N THR A 242 20.43 5.94 -3.47
CA THR A 242 20.12 5.55 -2.09
C THR A 242 21.32 4.84 -1.44
N ASP A 243 21.22 4.57 -0.13
CA ASP A 243 22.18 3.74 0.62
C ASP A 243 22.05 2.24 0.34
N GLY A 244 21.36 1.87 -0.72
CA GLY A 244 21.11 0.47 -1.09
C GLY A 244 19.86 -0.12 -0.45
N THR A 245 19.00 0.72 0.13
CA THR A 245 17.71 0.31 0.69
C THR A 245 16.55 1.08 0.04
N ASP A 246 15.41 0.40 -0.06
CA ASP A 246 14.12 1.00 -0.38
C ASP A 246 13.27 0.98 0.89
N VAL A 247 12.55 2.07 1.17
CA VAL A 247 11.66 2.20 2.32
C VAL A 247 10.21 2.01 1.87
N LYS A 248 9.53 0.99 2.39
CA LYS A 248 8.10 0.79 2.18
C LYS A 248 7.33 1.43 3.31
N VAL A 249 6.45 2.35 2.98
CA VAL A 249 5.54 3.01 3.92
C VAL A 249 4.14 2.44 3.75
N TYR A 250 3.48 2.18 4.86
CA TYR A 250 2.10 1.71 4.93
C TYR A 250 1.28 2.68 5.75
N THR A 251 0.08 3.02 5.29
CA THR A 251 -0.85 3.88 6.02
C THR A 251 -2.16 3.17 6.32
N VAL A 252 -2.79 3.55 7.43
CA VAL A 252 -4.20 3.26 7.70
C VAL A 252 -4.87 4.55 8.16
N GLY A 253 -5.53 5.21 7.25
CA GLY A 253 -5.94 6.58 7.40
C GLY A 253 -4.75 7.55 7.33
N PRO A 254 -5.01 8.85 7.36
CA PRO A 254 -3.98 9.87 7.23
C PRO A 254 -3.08 9.96 8.47
N ASP A 255 -3.58 9.57 9.64
CA ASP A 255 -2.91 9.81 10.92
C ASP A 255 -1.98 8.67 11.36
N TYR A 256 -2.02 7.53 10.66
CA TYR A 256 -1.16 6.40 10.97
C TYR A 256 -0.31 5.98 9.78
N ALA A 257 1.00 5.89 10.01
CA ALA A 257 1.96 5.36 9.05
C ALA A 257 3.07 4.59 9.76
N GLN A 258 3.43 3.46 9.20
CA GLN A 258 4.61 2.68 9.58
C GLN A 258 5.49 2.42 8.35
N ALA A 259 6.75 2.08 8.56
CA ALA A 259 7.66 1.83 7.46
C ALA A 259 8.65 0.71 7.76
N GLU A 260 9.05 0.03 6.70
CA GLU A 260 10.08 -1.01 6.69
C GLU A 260 11.08 -0.73 5.57
N ALA A 261 12.37 -0.90 5.85
CA ALA A 261 13.41 -0.90 4.83
C ALA A 261 13.70 -2.33 4.36
N ARG A 262 13.96 -2.46 3.09
CA ARG A 262 14.45 -3.70 2.47
C ARG A 262 15.65 -3.40 1.60
N LYS A 263 16.45 -4.42 1.31
CA LYS A 263 17.53 -4.32 0.32
C LYS A 263 16.97 -3.93 -1.04
N SER A 264 17.55 -2.89 -1.64
CA SER A 264 17.12 -2.42 -2.95
C SER A 264 17.41 -3.47 -4.05
N PRO A 265 16.44 -3.77 -4.93
CA PRO A 265 16.68 -4.64 -6.09
C PRO A 265 17.70 -4.06 -7.06
N ALA A 266 18.00 -2.77 -6.98
CA ALA A 266 18.99 -2.11 -7.82
C ALA A 266 20.44 -2.52 -7.50
N LEU A 267 20.73 -3.11 -6.33
CA LEU A 267 22.10 -3.53 -5.96
C LEU A 267 22.56 -4.76 -6.76
N ASP A 268 22.05 -5.93 -6.42
CA ASP A 268 22.49 -7.20 -7.01
C ASP A 268 21.32 -8.12 -7.39
N GLY A 269 20.10 -7.69 -7.17
CA GLY A 269 18.87 -8.41 -7.45
C GLY A 269 18.65 -9.66 -6.59
N LYS A 270 19.46 -9.88 -5.56
CA LYS A 270 19.28 -10.98 -4.61
C LYS A 270 18.36 -10.55 -3.48
N VAL A 271 17.33 -11.36 -3.23
CA VAL A 271 16.44 -11.20 -2.10
C VAL A 271 17.07 -11.87 -0.88
N GLU A 272 17.34 -11.08 0.15
CA GLU A 272 17.78 -11.61 1.44
C GLU A 272 16.60 -12.24 2.17
N ARG A 273 16.82 -13.42 2.77
CA ARG A 273 15.82 -14.17 3.50
C ARG A 273 16.35 -14.59 4.86
N ASP A 274 15.46 -14.60 5.84
CA ASP A 274 15.74 -15.14 7.18
C ASP A 274 15.73 -16.68 7.17
N SER A 275 15.92 -17.26 8.36
CA SER A 275 15.90 -18.73 8.55
C SER A 275 14.56 -19.38 8.24
N GLU A 276 13.46 -18.61 8.25
CA GLU A 276 12.11 -19.07 7.91
C GLU A 276 11.79 -18.88 6.41
N GLY A 277 12.73 -18.33 5.63
CA GLY A 277 12.55 -18.05 4.21
C GLY A 277 11.75 -16.78 3.91
N LYS A 278 11.45 -15.94 4.90
CA LYS A 278 10.84 -14.62 4.72
C LYS A 278 11.88 -13.60 4.25
N GLU A 279 11.48 -12.63 3.44
CA GLU A 279 12.35 -11.51 3.07
C GLU A 279 12.73 -10.70 4.30
N VAL A 280 14.02 -10.46 4.48
CA VAL A 280 14.53 -9.65 5.57
C VAL A 280 14.08 -8.20 5.39
N ARG A 281 13.42 -7.65 6.41
CA ARG A 281 12.95 -6.28 6.47
C ARG A 281 13.29 -5.69 7.83
N TYR A 282 13.59 -4.42 7.86
CA TYR A 282 13.97 -3.71 9.07
C TYR A 282 12.95 -2.59 9.34
N PRO A 283 12.41 -2.48 10.55
CA PRO A 283 11.54 -1.37 10.91
C PRO A 283 12.29 -0.04 10.77
N VAL A 284 11.62 0.96 10.22
CA VAL A 284 12.17 2.29 9.96
C VAL A 284 11.30 3.33 10.65
N ILE A 285 11.94 4.24 11.36
CA ILE A 285 11.27 5.41 11.93
C ILE A 285 11.13 6.47 10.84
N LEU A 286 9.88 6.86 10.58
CA LEU A 286 9.56 7.98 9.70
C LEU A 286 9.82 9.32 10.41
N ASN A 287 10.55 10.22 9.77
CA ASN A 287 10.69 11.58 10.24
C ASN A 287 9.41 12.41 9.99
N ALA A 288 9.34 13.63 10.54
CA ALA A 288 8.14 14.47 10.43
C ALA A 288 7.75 14.79 8.97
N ARG A 289 8.73 14.97 8.08
CA ARG A 289 8.48 15.22 6.65
C ARG A 289 7.90 13.97 5.96
N GLU A 290 8.42 12.79 6.26
CA GLU A 290 7.93 11.53 5.71
C GLU A 290 6.53 11.18 6.22
N LYS A 291 6.22 11.49 7.48
CA LYS A 291 4.85 11.39 8.02
C LYS A 291 3.89 12.33 7.30
N LEU A 292 4.32 13.56 7.00
CA LEU A 292 3.54 14.51 6.20
C LEU A 292 3.33 14.00 4.76
N ILE A 293 4.35 13.37 4.15
CA ILE A 293 4.20 12.72 2.84
C ILE A 293 3.14 11.61 2.94
N ALA A 294 3.20 10.75 3.94
CA ALA A 294 2.24 9.68 4.15
C ALA A 294 0.80 10.21 4.30
N TRP A 295 0.62 11.26 5.10
CA TRP A 295 -0.65 11.97 5.25
C TRP A 295 -1.19 12.50 3.91
N LYS A 296 -0.35 13.20 3.14
CA LYS A 296 -0.71 13.74 1.83
C LYS A 296 -1.08 12.64 0.82
N VAL A 297 -0.28 11.58 0.74
CA VAL A 297 -0.54 10.43 -0.14
C VAL A 297 -1.89 9.81 0.16
N CYS A 298 -2.17 9.52 1.43
CA CYS A 298 -3.45 8.96 1.85
C CYS A 298 -4.64 9.81 1.38
N LEU A 299 -4.58 11.13 1.57
CA LEU A 299 -5.65 12.05 1.21
C LEU A 299 -5.77 12.27 -0.30
N ALA A 300 -4.64 12.44 -0.99
CA ALA A 300 -4.60 12.70 -2.44
C ALA A 300 -5.22 11.55 -3.24
N PHE A 301 -4.88 10.32 -2.88
CA PHE A 301 -5.42 9.12 -3.50
C PHE A 301 -6.74 8.62 -2.89
N LYS A 302 -7.22 9.25 -1.80
CA LYS A 302 -8.43 8.83 -1.08
C LYS A 302 -8.40 7.33 -0.76
N GLN A 303 -7.22 6.84 -0.40
CA GLN A 303 -7.02 5.45 -0.03
C GLN A 303 -6.67 5.39 1.45
N THR A 304 -7.63 4.97 2.25
CA THR A 304 -7.46 4.83 3.71
C THR A 304 -6.37 3.82 4.03
N VAL A 305 -6.42 2.67 3.36
CA VAL A 305 -5.37 1.64 3.46
C VAL A 305 -4.52 1.73 2.22
N CYS A 306 -3.27 2.13 2.37
CA CYS A 306 -2.36 2.25 1.25
C CYS A 306 -0.90 2.00 1.63
N GLY A 307 -0.06 1.78 0.61
CA GLY A 307 1.38 1.69 0.76
C GLY A 307 2.10 2.32 -0.41
N PHE A 308 3.28 2.85 -0.17
CA PHE A 308 4.12 3.43 -1.21
C PHE A 308 5.59 3.26 -0.86
N ASP A 309 6.45 3.37 -1.87
CA ASP A 309 7.89 3.26 -1.69
C ASP A 309 8.53 4.66 -1.64
N LEU A 310 9.42 4.85 -0.67
CA LEU A 310 10.28 6.03 -0.54
C LEU A 310 11.73 5.68 -0.86
N LEU A 311 12.39 6.56 -1.62
CA LEU A 311 13.82 6.57 -1.79
C LEU A 311 14.42 7.69 -0.96
N ARG A 312 15.28 7.36 -0.02
CA ARG A 312 16.06 8.32 0.77
C ARG A 312 17.37 8.60 0.06
N ALA A 313 17.51 9.80 -0.48
CA ALA A 313 18.71 10.21 -1.21
C ALA A 313 19.02 11.69 -0.94
N ASN A 314 20.29 12.03 -0.78
CA ASN A 314 20.78 13.39 -0.61
C ASN A 314 20.06 14.18 0.51
N GLY A 315 19.69 13.52 1.61
CA GLY A 315 18.98 14.12 2.74
C GLY A 315 17.51 14.44 2.47
N GLN A 316 16.94 13.97 1.37
CA GLN A 316 15.55 14.12 1.00
C GLN A 316 14.89 12.74 0.84
N SER A 317 13.55 12.72 0.86
CA SER A 317 12.76 11.53 0.61
C SER A 317 11.85 11.74 -0.60
N TYR A 318 11.89 10.80 -1.54
CA TYR A 318 11.18 10.83 -2.82
C TYR A 318 10.21 9.66 -2.89
N VAL A 319 8.96 9.90 -3.28
CA VAL A 319 8.01 8.81 -3.54
C VAL A 319 8.29 8.21 -4.91
N CYS A 320 8.36 6.88 -5.02
CA CYS A 320 8.68 6.21 -6.28
C CYS A 320 7.73 5.07 -6.67
N ASP A 321 6.92 4.55 -5.75
CA ASP A 321 5.90 3.53 -6.04
C ASP A 321 4.86 3.42 -4.92
N TYR A 322 3.68 2.77 -5.19
CA TYR A 322 2.51 2.74 -4.31
C TYR A 322 1.97 1.30 -4.12
N TYR A 323 1.60 0.91 -2.88
CA TYR A 323 1.05 -0.42 -2.52
C TYR A 323 0.12 -0.38 -1.30
N ASP A 324 -0.57 -1.51 -1.03
CA ASP A 324 -1.69 -1.59 -0.09
C ASP A 324 -1.49 -2.65 1.02
N ASP A 325 -1.62 -2.26 2.32
CA ASP A 325 -1.75 -3.24 3.46
C ASP A 325 -1.93 -2.61 4.87
N CYS A 326 -3.04 -2.91 5.67
CA CYS A 326 -3.09 -2.85 7.15
C CYS A 326 -4.48 -3.13 7.77
N ALA A 327 -4.51 -3.74 9.00
CA ALA A 327 -5.72 -4.37 9.53
C ALA A 327 -6.38 -3.78 10.79
N LYS A 328 -5.58 -3.49 11.84
CA LYS A 328 -6.15 -3.22 13.19
C LYS A 328 -6.87 -1.88 13.26
N ILE A 329 -6.30 -0.87 12.65
CA ILE A 329 -6.85 0.49 12.59
C ILE A 329 -8.10 0.53 11.70
N LEU A 330 -8.18 -0.38 10.73
CA LEU A 330 -9.33 -0.49 9.83
C LEU A 330 -10.62 -0.78 10.59
N GLY A 331 -10.61 -1.71 11.56
CA GLY A 331 -11.76 -1.98 12.41
C GLY A 331 -12.22 -0.75 13.20
N ASN A 332 -11.28 0.02 13.76
CA ASN A 332 -11.60 1.25 14.48
C ASN A 332 -12.20 2.33 13.57
N ILE A 333 -11.73 2.44 12.32
CA ILE A 333 -12.31 3.37 11.34
C ILE A 333 -13.76 2.96 11.02
N VAL A 334 -14.00 1.68 10.75
CA VAL A 334 -15.35 1.15 10.49
C VAL A 334 -16.28 1.47 11.64
N MET A 335 -15.86 1.20 12.88
CA MET A 335 -16.67 1.48 14.07
C MET A 335 -16.91 2.98 14.26
N ARG A 336 -15.88 3.82 14.10
CA ARG A 336 -16.01 5.28 14.24
C ARG A 336 -17.03 5.86 13.27
N GLU A 337 -17.00 5.42 12.01
CA GLU A 337 -17.86 5.99 10.97
C GLU A 337 -19.28 5.40 10.98
N LEU A 338 -19.44 4.14 11.32
CA LEU A 338 -20.73 3.44 11.18
C LEU A 338 -21.47 3.20 12.49
N ALA A 339 -20.80 2.98 13.60
CA ALA A 339 -21.49 2.73 14.88
C ALA A 339 -22.49 3.82 15.28
N PRO A 340 -22.20 5.13 15.11
CA PRO A 340 -23.17 6.18 15.39
C PRO A 340 -24.42 6.13 14.49
N GLN A 341 -24.26 5.71 13.23
CA GLN A 341 -25.37 5.63 12.26
C GLN A 341 -26.37 4.53 12.62
N PHE A 342 -25.90 3.50 13.29
CA PHE A 342 -26.71 2.34 13.70
C PHE A 342 -27.05 2.34 15.19
N HIS A 343 -26.73 3.42 15.92
CA HIS A 343 -26.95 3.55 17.37
C HIS A 343 -26.28 2.42 18.18
N ILE A 344 -25.16 1.90 17.68
CA ILE A 344 -24.38 0.86 18.36
C ILE A 344 -23.54 1.55 19.46
N PRO A 345 -23.59 1.10 20.72
CA PRO A 345 -22.69 1.60 21.75
C PRO A 345 -21.26 1.18 21.42
N TRP A 346 -20.39 2.16 21.18
CA TRP A 346 -19.01 1.94 20.82
C TRP A 346 -18.09 2.45 21.92
N SER A 347 -17.24 1.56 22.41
CA SER A 347 -16.11 1.90 23.26
C SER A 347 -14.80 1.54 22.53
N ILE A 348 -13.82 2.42 22.57
CA ILE A 348 -12.49 2.10 22.08
C ILE A 348 -11.96 0.95 22.95
N PRO A 349 -11.54 -0.19 22.37
CA PRO A 349 -10.91 -1.25 23.16
C PRO A 349 -9.68 -0.68 23.89
N LEU A 350 -9.50 -1.04 25.17
CA LEU A 350 -8.39 -0.55 26.01
C LEU A 350 -7.00 -0.73 25.40
N GLU A 351 -6.83 -1.71 24.52
CA GLU A 351 -5.60 -1.95 23.78
C GLU A 351 -5.30 -0.91 22.64
N ALA A 352 -6.25 -0.03 22.36
CA ALA A 352 -6.03 1.05 21.38
C ALA A 352 -5.36 2.29 22.03
N GLU A 353 -5.27 2.34 23.35
CA GLU A 353 -4.64 3.44 24.08
C GLU A 353 -3.11 3.50 23.90
N ASP A 354 -2.49 2.41 23.44
CA ASP A 354 -1.05 2.35 23.14
C ASP A 354 -0.65 2.92 21.77
N ILE A 355 -1.61 3.42 20.99
CA ILE A 355 -1.31 4.13 19.75
C ILE A 355 -1.07 5.60 20.11
N PRO A 356 0.15 6.15 19.95
CA PRO A 356 0.39 7.57 20.23
C PRO A 356 -0.47 8.42 19.29
N ILE A 357 -1.56 8.96 19.83
CA ILE A 357 -2.34 10.00 19.16
C ILE A 357 -1.43 11.23 19.13
N VAL A 358 -0.92 11.57 17.94
CA VAL A 358 -0.24 12.84 17.75
C VAL A 358 -1.29 13.93 17.98
N PRO A 359 -1.13 14.83 18.98
CA PRO A 359 -2.10 15.88 19.21
C PRO A 359 -2.23 16.73 17.94
N THR A 360 -3.41 16.82 17.38
CA THR A 360 -3.73 17.86 16.41
C THR A 360 -3.60 19.20 17.11
N THR A 361 -2.48 19.88 16.92
CA THR A 361 -2.37 21.29 17.28
C THR A 361 -3.32 22.05 16.36
N SER A 362 -4.52 22.30 16.84
CA SER A 362 -5.37 23.37 16.33
C SER A 362 -4.64 24.69 16.54
N GLY A 363 -3.80 25.05 15.60
CA GLY A 363 -3.19 26.37 15.52
C GLY A 363 -4.21 27.36 15.03
N THR A 364 -4.85 28.05 15.96
CA THR A 364 -5.36 29.39 15.72
C THR A 364 -4.18 30.29 15.38
N MET A 365 -4.07 30.69 14.13
CA MET A 365 -3.77 32.02 13.61
C MET A 365 -3.71 31.99 12.07
#